data_8a2e5811c00e75f44181e1efeafb98e3
#
_entry.id   8a2e5811c00e75f44181e1efeafb98e3
#
_cell.length_a   1.000
_cell.length_b   1.000
_cell.length_c   1.000
_cell.angle_alpha   90.00
_cell.angle_beta   90.00
_cell.angle_gamma   90.00
#
_symmetry.space_group_name_H-M   'P 1'
#
loop_
_entity.id
_entity.type
_entity.pdbx_description
1 polymer ?
#
loop_
_entity_poly.entity_id
_entity_poly.type
_entity_poly.pdbx_seq_one_letter_code
_entity_poly.pdbx_strand_id
1 'polypeptide(L)'
;MKTPMINVAFFLTPKSEVVWVNASGTIEQALERMRPNGFGSVPVLDDDGGYAGTLSTGDLMWFLMRAPATWQACAHGTPLASVPRRLGNAAVHIDARFAVLIGRVVTQGFVAVEDDRGAFIGIVRRRPVIEYLAQTPAAYRARRERGFRCAAPR
;
A
#
# COMPACT_ATOMS: atom_id res chain seq x y z
N MET A 1 18.51 -15.06 -24.75
CA MET A 1 18.20 -15.25 -23.32
C MET A 1 16.82 -14.68 -23.04
N LYS A 2 15.84 -15.52 -22.71
CA LYS A 2 14.52 -15.04 -22.26
C LYS A 2 14.73 -14.38 -20.90
N THR A 3 14.54 -13.07 -20.81
CA THR A 3 14.39 -12.37 -19.54
C THR A 3 13.22 -13.07 -18.81
N PRO A 4 13.39 -13.57 -17.57
CA PRO A 4 12.28 -14.16 -16.85
C PRO A 4 11.15 -13.13 -16.82
N MET A 5 9.97 -13.52 -17.27
CA MET A 5 8.77 -12.66 -17.18
C MET A 5 8.44 -12.54 -15.70
N ILE A 6 8.96 -11.50 -15.06
CA ILE A 6 8.63 -11.18 -13.68
C ILE A 6 7.21 -10.67 -13.65
N ASN A 7 6.40 -11.33 -12.87
CA ASN A 7 5.01 -10.98 -12.64
C ASN A 7 4.82 -10.44 -11.20
N VAL A 8 3.62 -9.97 -10.92
CA VAL A 8 3.23 -9.43 -9.61
C VAL A 8 3.45 -10.43 -8.47
N ALA A 9 3.21 -11.72 -8.72
CA ALA A 9 3.34 -12.78 -7.72
C ALA A 9 4.76 -12.89 -7.11
N PHE A 10 5.80 -12.52 -7.86
CA PHE A 10 7.17 -12.53 -7.36
C PHE A 10 7.39 -11.58 -6.16
N PHE A 11 6.64 -10.49 -6.10
CA PHE A 11 6.75 -9.48 -5.03
C PHE A 11 5.63 -9.55 -4.01
N LEU A 12 4.71 -10.52 -4.14
CA LEU A 12 3.52 -10.60 -3.31
C LEU A 12 3.87 -10.92 -1.84
N THR A 13 3.42 -10.04 -0.95
CA THR A 13 3.27 -10.37 0.48
C THR A 13 1.85 -10.89 0.67
N PRO A 14 1.66 -12.17 1.07
CA PRO A 14 0.34 -12.77 1.14
C PRO A 14 -0.53 -12.12 2.22
N LYS A 15 -1.84 -12.18 2.04
CA LYS A 15 -2.85 -11.62 2.96
C LYS A 15 -2.65 -12.05 4.42
N SER A 16 -2.18 -13.28 4.66
CA SER A 16 -1.89 -13.79 6.01
C SER A 16 -0.80 -13.03 6.77
N GLU A 17 0.08 -12.34 6.04
CA GLU A 17 1.18 -11.54 6.59
C GLU A 17 0.89 -10.03 6.55
N VAL A 18 -0.27 -9.63 6.07
CA VAL A 18 -0.67 -8.23 5.90
C VAL A 18 -1.65 -7.83 6.99
N VAL A 19 -1.39 -6.70 7.65
CA VAL A 19 -2.41 -6.06 8.50
C VAL A 19 -3.39 -5.31 7.61
N TRP A 20 -4.66 -5.60 7.74
CA TRP A 20 -5.76 -4.96 7.04
C TRP A 20 -6.92 -4.68 8.00
N VAL A 21 -7.83 -3.81 7.62
CA VAL A 21 -9.02 -3.44 8.40
C VAL A 21 -10.28 -3.70 7.60
N ASN A 22 -11.38 -3.96 8.28
CA ASN A 22 -12.67 -4.18 7.64
C ASN A 22 -13.39 -2.82 7.45
N ALA A 23 -13.96 -2.61 6.27
CA ALA A 23 -14.73 -1.40 5.93
C ALA A 23 -15.97 -1.21 6.83
N SER A 24 -16.59 -2.31 7.26
CA SER A 24 -17.75 -2.31 8.18
C SER A 24 -17.37 -2.21 9.66
N GLY A 25 -16.06 -2.16 9.98
CA GLY A 25 -15.56 -2.02 11.34
C GLY A 25 -15.66 -0.60 11.90
N THR A 26 -15.11 -0.39 13.10
CA THR A 26 -15.04 0.90 13.77
C THR A 26 -13.65 1.53 13.70
N ILE A 27 -13.56 2.83 13.96
CA ILE A 27 -12.28 3.55 14.06
C ILE A 27 -11.40 2.93 15.15
N GLU A 28 -11.98 2.58 16.29
CA GLU A 28 -11.26 1.94 17.40
C GLU A 28 -10.60 0.62 16.96
N GLN A 29 -11.34 -0.26 16.30
CA GLN A 29 -10.83 -1.53 15.77
C GLN A 29 -9.70 -1.31 14.75
N ALA A 30 -9.81 -0.27 13.91
CA ALA A 30 -8.77 0.07 12.97
C ALA A 30 -7.49 0.54 13.68
N LEU A 31 -7.62 1.40 14.69
CA LEU A 31 -6.50 1.88 15.51
C LEU A 31 -5.81 0.75 16.25
N GLU A 32 -6.57 -0.18 16.86
CA GLU A 32 -6.01 -1.36 17.54
C GLU A 32 -5.18 -2.23 16.60
N ARG A 33 -5.63 -2.42 15.36
CA ARG A 33 -4.88 -3.20 14.35
C ARG A 33 -3.64 -2.49 13.82
N MET A 34 -3.70 -1.18 13.67
CA MET A 34 -2.59 -0.39 13.12
C MET A 34 -1.48 -0.12 14.15
N ARG A 35 -1.85 0.06 15.43
CA ARG A 35 -0.98 0.47 16.51
C ARG A 35 0.26 -0.41 16.72
N PRO A 36 0.19 -1.76 16.80
CA PRO A 36 1.33 -2.60 17.13
C PRO A 36 2.46 -2.53 16.11
N ASN A 37 2.14 -2.20 14.87
CA ASN A 37 3.08 -2.26 13.76
C ASN A 37 3.53 -0.89 13.24
N GLY A 38 3.02 0.20 13.82
CA GLY A 38 3.37 1.56 13.41
C GLY A 38 3.09 1.88 11.95
N PHE A 39 2.09 1.23 11.34
CA PHE A 39 1.78 1.41 9.92
C PHE A 39 1.21 2.79 9.63
N GLY A 40 1.79 3.46 8.63
CA GLY A 40 1.26 4.72 8.11
C GLY A 40 -0.01 4.56 7.26
N SER A 41 -0.21 3.37 6.69
CA SER A 41 -1.41 3.04 5.90
C SER A 41 -1.61 1.52 5.81
N VAL A 42 -2.88 1.11 5.73
CA VAL A 42 -3.29 -0.30 5.63
C VAL A 42 -4.39 -0.48 4.59
N PRO A 43 -4.50 -1.67 3.97
CA PRO A 43 -5.64 -2.02 3.13
C PRO A 43 -6.94 -2.05 3.93
N VAL A 44 -8.01 -1.58 3.31
CA VAL A 44 -9.38 -1.74 3.79
C VAL A 44 -10.06 -2.79 2.91
N LEU A 45 -10.66 -3.79 3.53
CA LEU A 45 -11.39 -4.84 2.83
C LEU A 45 -12.89 -4.70 3.11
N ASP A 46 -13.70 -5.01 2.12
CA ASP A 46 -15.14 -5.17 2.30
C ASP A 46 -15.49 -6.51 2.95
N ASP A 47 -16.78 -6.74 3.22
CA ASP A 47 -17.25 -7.95 3.88
C ASP A 47 -17.14 -9.21 2.99
N ASP A 48 -17.04 -9.03 1.67
CA ASP A 48 -16.82 -10.10 0.70
C ASP A 48 -15.32 -10.44 0.52
N GLY A 49 -14.43 -9.68 1.17
CA GLY A 49 -12.99 -9.85 1.13
C GLY A 49 -12.31 -9.16 -0.05
N GLY A 50 -13.01 -8.30 -0.76
CA GLY A 50 -12.46 -7.46 -1.81
C GLY A 50 -11.72 -6.23 -1.26
N TYR A 51 -10.85 -5.64 -2.08
CA TYR A 51 -10.13 -4.43 -1.71
C TYR A 51 -11.03 -3.19 -1.86
N ALA A 52 -11.38 -2.56 -0.75
CA ALA A 52 -12.25 -1.38 -0.69
C ALA A 52 -11.48 -0.05 -0.61
N GLY A 53 -10.15 -0.09 -0.61
CA GLY A 53 -9.31 1.10 -0.58
C GLY A 53 -8.23 1.06 0.48
N THR A 54 -7.59 2.20 0.74
CA THR A 54 -6.52 2.36 1.73
C THR A 54 -6.94 3.33 2.81
N LEU A 55 -6.69 2.98 4.06
CA LEU A 55 -6.81 3.85 5.22
C LEU A 55 -5.42 4.30 5.66
N SER A 56 -5.22 5.60 5.81
CA SER A 56 -3.98 6.16 6.37
C SER A 56 -4.17 6.69 7.79
N THR A 57 -3.08 6.73 8.56
CA THR A 57 -3.07 7.42 9.87
C THR A 57 -3.44 8.89 9.73
N GLY A 58 -3.07 9.53 8.63
CA GLY A 58 -3.47 10.90 8.33
C GLY A 58 -4.98 11.06 8.19
N ASP A 59 -5.68 10.12 7.53
CA ASP A 59 -7.13 10.17 7.41
C ASP A 59 -7.80 10.12 8.78
N LEU A 60 -7.35 9.20 9.64
CA LEU A 60 -7.84 9.08 11.02
C LEU A 60 -7.53 10.32 11.84
N MET A 61 -6.31 10.82 11.78
CA MET A 61 -5.89 12.03 12.52
C MET A 61 -6.77 13.24 12.14
N TRP A 62 -6.92 13.52 10.84
CA TRP A 62 -7.71 14.65 10.39
C TRP A 62 -9.20 14.51 10.73
N PHE A 63 -9.72 13.30 10.71
CA PHE A 63 -11.10 13.03 11.12
C PHE A 63 -11.29 13.30 12.61
N LEU A 64 -10.43 12.74 13.46
CA LEU A 64 -10.52 12.88 14.92
C LEU A 64 -10.27 14.30 15.40
N MET A 65 -9.40 15.06 14.74
CA MET A 65 -9.15 16.48 15.07
C MET A 65 -10.36 17.38 14.81
N ARG A 66 -11.29 17.00 13.94
CA ARG A 66 -12.52 17.74 13.66
C ARG A 66 -13.70 17.32 14.54
N ALA A 67 -13.52 16.31 15.35
CA ALA A 67 -14.56 15.80 16.21
C ALA A 67 -14.87 16.78 17.34
N PRO A 68 -16.16 17.02 17.67
CA PRO A 68 -16.55 17.93 18.75
C PRO A 68 -16.32 17.35 20.16
N ALA A 69 -15.96 16.07 20.25
CA ALA A 69 -15.72 15.33 21.48
C ALA A 69 -14.25 14.94 21.63
N THR A 70 -13.88 14.35 22.76
CA THR A 70 -12.56 13.75 22.92
C THR A 70 -12.35 12.67 21.84
N TRP A 71 -11.10 12.50 21.40
CA TRP A 71 -10.77 11.52 20.34
C TRP A 71 -11.19 10.08 20.75
N GLN A 72 -11.09 9.73 22.04
CA GLN A 72 -11.51 8.42 22.54
C GLN A 72 -13.04 8.22 22.37
N ALA A 73 -13.83 9.20 22.75
CA ALA A 73 -15.29 9.14 22.60
C ALA A 73 -15.70 9.11 21.12
N CYS A 74 -14.97 9.81 20.26
CA CYS A 74 -15.21 9.80 18.82
C CYS A 74 -14.79 8.49 18.17
N ALA A 75 -13.71 7.86 18.60
CA ALA A 75 -13.23 6.60 18.03
C ALA A 75 -14.14 5.41 18.42
N HIS A 76 -14.69 5.45 19.63
CA HIS A 76 -15.56 4.38 20.15
C HIS A 76 -16.89 4.35 19.42
N GLY A 77 -17.18 3.21 18.78
CA GLY A 77 -18.47 2.99 18.09
C GLY A 77 -18.66 3.76 16.77
N THR A 78 -17.74 4.67 16.39
CA THR A 78 -17.85 5.38 15.12
C THR A 78 -17.46 4.47 13.96
N PRO A 79 -18.35 4.30 12.95
CA PRO A 79 -18.05 3.47 11.80
C PRO A 79 -16.81 3.98 11.02
N LEU A 80 -15.96 3.08 10.61
CA LEU A 80 -14.80 3.41 9.77
C LEU A 80 -15.20 4.05 8.43
N ALA A 81 -16.39 3.69 7.93
CA ALA A 81 -16.97 4.28 6.72
C ALA A 81 -17.19 5.79 6.80
N SER A 82 -17.27 6.36 8.01
CA SER A 82 -17.41 7.82 8.23
C SER A 82 -16.11 8.58 7.97
N VAL A 83 -14.96 7.89 7.92
CA VAL A 83 -13.64 8.51 7.69
C VAL A 83 -13.40 8.71 6.20
N PRO A 84 -13.27 9.97 5.72
CA PRO A 84 -12.92 10.24 4.33
C PRO A 84 -11.51 9.72 4.02
N ARG A 85 -11.40 8.82 3.06
CA ARG A 85 -10.12 8.28 2.60
C ARG A 85 -9.61 9.12 1.43
N ARG A 86 -8.42 9.67 1.56
CA ARG A 86 -7.83 10.58 0.58
C ARG A 86 -6.95 9.87 -0.44
N LEU A 87 -6.46 8.68 -0.11
CA LEU A 87 -5.61 7.90 -1.00
C LEU A 87 -6.49 7.15 -2.02
N GLY A 88 -6.44 7.58 -3.26
CA GLY A 88 -7.09 6.93 -4.40
C GLY A 88 -6.30 5.73 -4.92
N ASN A 89 -5.85 4.85 -4.04
CA ASN A 89 -5.09 3.66 -4.43
C ASN A 89 -5.99 2.68 -5.16
N ALA A 90 -5.45 2.05 -6.21
CA ALA A 90 -6.13 1.00 -6.95
C ALA A 90 -5.35 -0.30 -6.84
N ALA A 91 -6.08 -1.42 -6.77
CA ALA A 91 -5.52 -2.76 -6.84
C ALA A 91 -5.00 -3.11 -8.24
N VAL A 92 -4.19 -4.16 -8.32
CA VAL A 92 -3.80 -4.81 -9.55
C VAL A 92 -4.17 -6.29 -9.50
N HIS A 93 -4.45 -6.86 -10.64
CA HIS A 93 -4.67 -8.29 -10.77
C HIS A 93 -3.35 -9.06 -10.60
N ILE A 94 -3.39 -10.27 -10.05
CA ILE A 94 -2.18 -11.11 -9.84
C ILE A 94 -1.40 -11.35 -11.12
N ASP A 95 -2.08 -11.45 -12.26
CA ASP A 95 -1.48 -11.64 -13.58
C ASP A 95 -1.15 -10.33 -14.32
N ALA A 96 -1.28 -9.18 -13.64
CA ALA A 96 -0.97 -7.90 -14.25
C ALA A 96 0.49 -7.86 -14.72
N ARG A 97 0.72 -7.16 -15.82
CA ARG A 97 2.07 -6.93 -16.35
C ARG A 97 2.90 -6.13 -15.35
N PHE A 98 4.17 -6.46 -15.25
CA PHE A 98 5.11 -5.76 -14.36
C PHE A 98 5.14 -4.23 -14.57
N ALA A 99 4.96 -3.77 -15.82
CA ALA A 99 4.87 -2.34 -16.12
C ALA A 99 3.68 -1.65 -15.42
N VAL A 100 2.55 -2.33 -15.27
CA VAL A 100 1.38 -1.82 -14.53
C VAL A 100 1.71 -1.70 -13.06
N LEU A 101 2.37 -2.71 -12.48
CA LEU A 101 2.82 -2.70 -11.10
C LEU A 101 3.78 -1.52 -10.83
N ILE A 102 4.77 -1.29 -11.70
CA ILE A 102 5.71 -0.17 -11.59
C ILE A 102 4.94 1.16 -11.57
N GLY A 103 4.00 1.35 -12.49
CA GLY A 103 3.20 2.57 -12.53
C GLY A 103 2.44 2.86 -11.24
N ARG A 104 1.96 1.82 -10.55
CA ARG A 104 1.30 1.95 -9.25
C ARG A 104 2.27 2.21 -8.11
N VAL A 105 3.39 1.50 -8.07
CA VAL A 105 4.42 1.63 -7.02
C VAL A 105 5.02 3.04 -6.96
N VAL A 106 5.06 3.76 -8.07
CA VAL A 106 5.54 5.16 -8.10
C VAL A 106 4.67 6.07 -7.22
N THR A 107 3.36 5.87 -7.23
CA THR A 107 2.38 6.75 -6.56
C THR A 107 1.85 6.20 -5.25
N GLN A 108 1.89 4.88 -5.05
CA GLN A 108 1.32 4.19 -3.89
C GLN A 108 2.42 3.61 -3.00
N GLY A 109 2.26 3.67 -1.67
CA GLY A 109 3.19 3.09 -0.70
C GLY A 109 3.22 1.55 -0.75
N PHE A 110 2.06 0.97 -1.05
CA PHE A 110 1.88 -0.44 -1.40
C PHE A 110 0.82 -0.55 -2.51
N VAL A 111 0.80 -1.66 -3.20
CA VAL A 111 -0.21 -1.97 -4.23
C VAL A 111 -0.98 -3.20 -3.77
N ALA A 112 -2.29 -3.08 -3.63
CA ALA A 112 -3.17 -4.22 -3.34
C ALA A 112 -3.23 -5.15 -4.55
N VAL A 113 -3.29 -6.45 -4.29
CA VAL A 113 -3.35 -7.49 -5.32
C VAL A 113 -4.63 -8.30 -5.13
N GLU A 114 -5.34 -8.51 -6.24
CA GLU A 114 -6.58 -9.25 -6.31
C GLU A 114 -6.44 -10.47 -7.25
N ASP A 115 -7.24 -11.49 -6.97
CA ASP A 115 -7.38 -12.66 -7.83
C ASP A 115 -8.47 -12.49 -8.91
N ASP A 116 -8.70 -13.54 -9.69
CA ASP A 116 -9.73 -13.59 -10.75
C ASP A 116 -11.17 -13.34 -10.26
N ARG A 117 -11.40 -13.48 -8.96
CA ARG A 117 -12.72 -13.27 -8.32
C ARG A 117 -12.85 -11.88 -7.69
N GLY A 118 -11.81 -11.05 -7.80
CA GLY A 118 -11.75 -9.76 -7.12
C GLY A 118 -11.48 -9.85 -5.61
N ALA A 119 -11.07 -11.03 -5.12
CA ALA A 119 -10.69 -11.20 -3.73
C ALA A 119 -9.28 -10.65 -3.47
N PHE A 120 -9.10 -9.91 -2.39
CA PHE A 120 -7.79 -9.43 -1.95
C PHE A 120 -6.93 -10.59 -1.48
N ILE A 121 -5.79 -10.81 -2.12
CA ILE A 121 -4.86 -11.89 -1.81
C ILE A 121 -3.56 -11.43 -1.15
N GLY A 122 -3.26 -10.14 -1.16
CA GLY A 122 -2.07 -9.58 -0.53
C GLY A 122 -1.70 -8.22 -1.06
N ILE A 123 -0.47 -7.80 -0.78
CA ILE A 123 0.08 -6.54 -1.26
C ILE A 123 1.45 -6.72 -1.89
N VAL A 124 1.82 -5.80 -2.76
CA VAL A 124 3.20 -5.57 -3.17
C VAL A 124 3.69 -4.30 -2.51
N ARG A 125 4.78 -4.39 -1.76
CA ARG A 125 5.43 -3.23 -1.12
C ARG A 125 6.33 -2.53 -2.13
N ARG A 126 6.42 -1.21 -2.03
CA ARG A 126 7.25 -0.38 -2.91
C ARG A 126 8.73 -0.78 -2.88
N ARG A 127 9.27 -1.00 -1.70
CA ARG A 127 10.71 -1.19 -1.50
C ARG A 127 11.31 -2.37 -2.27
N PRO A 128 10.77 -3.60 -2.21
CA PRO A 128 11.30 -4.73 -2.97
C PRO A 128 11.31 -4.50 -4.48
N VAL A 129 10.30 -3.81 -5.01
CA VAL A 129 10.22 -3.47 -6.44
C VAL A 129 11.32 -2.49 -6.84
N ILE A 130 11.56 -1.46 -6.02
CA ILE A 130 12.63 -0.49 -6.26
C ILE A 130 14.00 -1.16 -6.17
N GLU A 131 14.23 -2.00 -5.16
CA GLU A 131 15.48 -2.74 -4.98
C GLU A 131 15.77 -3.64 -6.19
N TYR A 132 14.74 -4.34 -6.68
CA TYR A 132 14.85 -5.16 -7.88
C TYR A 132 15.22 -4.32 -9.13
N LEU A 133 14.52 -3.20 -9.35
CA LEU A 133 14.82 -2.31 -10.46
C LEU A 133 16.23 -1.72 -10.39
N ALA A 134 16.70 -1.39 -9.17
CA ALA A 134 18.05 -0.86 -8.96
C ALA A 134 19.16 -1.87 -9.26
N GLN A 135 18.89 -3.17 -9.12
CA GLN A 135 19.82 -4.26 -9.39
C GLN A 135 19.81 -4.71 -10.87
N THR A 136 18.83 -4.27 -11.65
CA THR A 136 18.70 -4.69 -13.06
C THR A 136 19.79 -4.00 -13.91
N PRO A 137 20.50 -4.74 -14.81
CA PRO A 137 21.62 -4.19 -15.60
C PRO A 137 21.28 -2.94 -16.42
N ALA A 138 20.02 -2.80 -16.86
CA ALA A 138 19.53 -1.59 -17.54
C ALA A 138 19.55 -0.35 -16.64
N ALA A 139 19.17 -0.48 -15.38
CA ALA A 139 19.22 0.61 -14.40
C ALA A 139 20.68 0.99 -14.07
N TYR A 140 21.57 0.01 -14.02
CA TYR A 140 23.01 0.23 -13.83
C TYR A 140 23.63 1.01 -15.00
N ARG A 141 23.28 0.68 -16.26
CA ARG A 141 23.73 1.42 -17.45
C ARG A 141 23.21 2.86 -17.45
N ALA A 142 21.93 3.07 -17.20
CA ALA A 142 21.32 4.40 -17.16
C ALA A 142 21.89 5.30 -16.04
N ARG A 143 22.34 4.71 -14.94
CA ARG A 143 23.01 5.44 -13.84
C ARG A 143 24.43 5.85 -14.24
N ARG A 144 25.14 5.00 -14.99
CA ARG A 144 26.49 5.26 -15.49
C ARG A 144 26.51 6.32 -16.59
N GLU A 145 25.51 6.32 -17.48
CA GLU A 145 25.38 7.28 -18.58
C GLU A 145 24.96 8.68 -18.10
N ARG A 146 24.21 8.78 -17.00
CA ARG A 146 23.82 10.06 -16.39
C ARG A 146 24.88 10.68 -15.48
N GLY A 147 26.12 10.18 -15.51
CA GLY A 147 27.29 10.77 -14.89
C GLY A 147 27.01 11.44 -13.56
N PHE A 148 26.91 10.67 -12.47
CA PHE A 148 26.93 11.25 -11.14
C PHE A 148 28.35 11.81 -10.91
N ARG A 149 28.59 13.06 -11.33
CA ARG A 149 29.73 13.83 -10.88
C ARG A 149 29.54 14.08 -9.40
N CYS A 150 30.15 13.23 -8.59
CA CYS A 150 30.39 13.54 -7.20
C CYS A 150 31.28 14.78 -7.18
N ALA A 151 30.72 15.96 -6.88
CA ALA A 151 31.53 17.12 -6.55
C ALA A 151 32.24 16.78 -5.22
N ALA A 152 33.54 16.64 -5.28
CA ALA A 152 34.37 16.54 -4.10
C ALA A 152 34.25 17.82 -3.29
N PRO A 153 34.05 17.76 -1.96
CA PRO A 153 34.09 18.96 -1.12
C PRO A 153 35.53 19.50 -1.08
N ARG A 154 35.67 20.81 -1.28
CA ARG A 154 36.88 21.54 -0.97
C ARG A 154 37.06 21.72 0.51
#